data_5eea0c82d95e26e4c59e497f67a41dca
#
_entry.id   5eea0c82d95e26e4c59e497f67a41dca
#
_cell.length_a   1.000
_cell.length_b   1.000
_cell.length_c   1.000
_cell.angle_alpha   90.00
_cell.angle_beta   90.00
_cell.angle_gamma   90.00
#
_symmetry.space_group_name_H-M   'P 1'
#
loop_
_entity.id
_entity.type
_entity.pdbx_description
1 polymer ?
#
loop_
_entity_poly.entity_id
_entity_poly.type
_entity_poly.pdbx_seq_one_letter_code
_entity_poly.pdbx_strand_id
1 'polypeptide(L)'
;MILEAVMLQVKSGTDENYEEAFRQASKIISTMPGYISHELQRCMEVKGKYLLLVSWETIEDHTVGFRESSEYQEWKKLLHPYYDPFPVVEHFEKVHIY
;
A
#
# COMPACT_ATOMS: atom_id res chain seq x y z
N MET A 1 -5.58 -9.51 13.43
CA MET A 1 -5.59 -8.75 12.16
C MET A 1 -5.11 -7.33 12.42
N ILE A 2 -4.24 -6.83 11.61
CA ILE A 2 -3.77 -5.44 11.68
C ILE A 2 -4.02 -4.74 10.35
N LEU A 3 -4.12 -3.43 10.39
CA LEU A 3 -4.30 -2.60 9.21
C LEU A 3 -3.03 -1.79 8.94
N GLU A 4 -2.50 -1.95 7.75
CA GLU A 4 -1.47 -1.05 7.22
C GLU A 4 -2.17 0.12 6.54
N ALA A 5 -1.82 1.35 6.89
CA ALA A 5 -2.39 2.55 6.29
C ALA A 5 -1.28 3.46 5.80
N VAL A 6 -1.35 3.86 4.53
CA VAL A 6 -0.32 4.66 3.89
C VAL A 6 -0.99 5.79 3.12
N MET A 7 -0.69 7.02 3.48
CA MET A 7 -1.13 8.17 2.71
C MET A 7 -0.07 8.47 1.67
N LEU A 8 -0.47 8.49 0.40
CA LEU A 8 0.43 8.60 -0.74
C LEU A 8 0.17 9.90 -1.48
N GLN A 9 1.24 10.54 -1.94
CA GLN A 9 1.17 11.65 -2.89
C GLN A 9 2.01 11.29 -4.08
N VAL A 10 1.40 11.24 -5.27
CA VAL A 10 2.14 10.93 -6.50
C VAL A 10 2.53 12.21 -7.21
N LYS A 11 3.56 12.13 -8.04
CA LYS A 11 4.05 13.25 -8.82
C LYS A 11 2.95 13.80 -9.71
N SER A 12 2.96 15.12 -9.91
CA SER A 12 1.95 15.81 -10.70
C SER A 12 1.82 15.20 -12.09
N GLY A 13 0.57 14.95 -12.51
CA GLY A 13 0.26 14.45 -13.85
C GLY A 13 0.48 12.95 -14.03
N THR A 14 0.75 12.18 -12.94
CA THR A 14 1.02 10.75 -13.05
C THR A 14 -0.09 9.86 -12.51
N ASP A 15 -1.24 10.43 -12.16
CA ASP A 15 -2.35 9.71 -11.52
C ASP A 15 -2.76 8.44 -12.27
N GLU A 16 -3.03 8.57 -13.56
CA GLU A 16 -3.49 7.44 -14.37
C GLU A 16 -2.43 6.36 -14.49
N ASN A 17 -1.18 6.77 -14.70
CA ASN A 17 -0.06 5.84 -14.79
C ASN A 17 0.16 5.13 -13.45
N TYR A 18 0.02 5.85 -12.34
CA TYR A 18 0.12 5.25 -11.01
C TYR A 18 -0.96 4.21 -10.77
N GLU A 19 -2.21 4.53 -11.12
CA GLU A 19 -3.32 3.60 -10.92
C GLU A 19 -3.14 2.33 -11.74
N GLU A 20 -2.61 2.43 -12.96
CA GLU A 20 -2.30 1.24 -13.75
C GLU A 20 -1.14 0.45 -13.14
N ALA A 21 -0.09 1.12 -12.68
CA ALA A 21 1.01 0.45 -11.98
C ALA A 21 0.50 -0.25 -10.72
N PHE A 22 -0.41 0.38 -9.99
CA PHE A 22 -1.00 -0.22 -8.80
C PHE A 22 -1.83 -1.45 -9.14
N ARG A 23 -2.53 -1.45 -10.27
CA ARG A 23 -3.27 -2.62 -10.72
C ARG A 23 -2.35 -3.83 -10.89
N GLN A 24 -1.16 -3.62 -11.44
CA GLN A 24 -0.15 -4.67 -11.55
C GLN A 24 0.41 -5.07 -10.18
N ALA A 25 0.72 -4.09 -9.34
CA ALA A 25 1.25 -4.32 -8.00
C ALA A 25 0.28 -5.10 -7.11
N SER A 26 -1.03 -4.90 -7.29
CA SER A 26 -2.08 -5.61 -6.55
C SER A 26 -1.95 -7.12 -6.70
N LYS A 27 -1.56 -7.58 -7.87
CA LYS A 27 -1.39 -9.01 -8.15
C LYS A 27 -0.22 -9.60 -7.36
N ILE A 28 0.75 -8.78 -7.03
CA ILE A 28 1.94 -9.21 -6.29
C ILE A 28 1.60 -9.36 -4.81
N ILE A 29 1.08 -8.29 -4.18
CA ILE A 29 0.82 -8.29 -2.75
C ILE A 29 -0.22 -9.34 -2.34
N SER A 30 -1.20 -9.60 -3.20
CA SER A 30 -2.27 -10.55 -2.91
C SER A 30 -1.80 -12.01 -2.84
N THR A 31 -0.56 -12.31 -3.26
CA THR A 31 0.01 -13.65 -3.15
C THR A 31 0.75 -13.89 -1.84
N MET A 32 0.93 -12.85 -1.02
CA MET A 32 1.79 -12.95 0.15
C MET A 32 1.12 -13.68 1.30
N PRO A 33 1.89 -14.51 2.05
CA PRO A 33 1.36 -15.13 3.27
C PRO A 33 0.92 -14.06 4.27
N GLY A 34 -0.25 -14.29 4.90
CA GLY A 34 -0.82 -13.37 5.86
C GLY A 34 -1.57 -12.19 5.26
N TYR A 35 -1.53 -12.02 3.96
CA TYR A 35 -2.35 -11.01 3.28
C TYR A 35 -3.82 -11.39 3.37
N ILE A 36 -4.67 -10.41 3.70
CA ILE A 36 -6.13 -10.60 3.78
C ILE A 36 -6.84 -9.85 2.66
N SER A 37 -6.62 -8.54 2.58
CA SER A 37 -7.26 -7.69 1.58
C SER A 37 -6.53 -6.37 1.45
N HIS A 38 -6.82 -5.63 0.38
CA HIS A 38 -6.34 -4.26 0.24
C HIS A 38 -7.32 -3.44 -0.56
N GLU A 39 -7.19 -2.12 -0.44
CA GLU A 39 -7.89 -1.17 -1.29
C GLU A 39 -7.06 0.09 -1.43
N LEU A 40 -7.23 0.76 -2.56
CA LEU A 40 -6.63 2.06 -2.82
C LEU A 40 -7.77 3.06 -3.00
N GLN A 41 -7.78 4.12 -2.18
CA GLN A 41 -8.78 5.16 -2.27
C GLN A 41 -8.15 6.45 -2.78
N ARG A 42 -8.87 7.15 -3.66
CA ARG A 42 -8.44 8.43 -4.21
C ARG A 42 -9.02 9.55 -3.36
N CYS A 43 -8.19 10.51 -2.98
CA CYS A 43 -8.67 11.71 -2.29
C CYS A 43 -9.49 12.55 -3.26
N MET A 44 -10.69 12.94 -2.85
CA MET A 44 -11.57 13.74 -3.70
C MET A 44 -11.17 15.21 -3.73
N GLU A 45 -10.58 15.71 -2.63
CA GLU A 45 -10.22 17.14 -2.49
C GLU A 45 -8.84 17.46 -3.05
N VAL A 46 -7.91 16.50 -3.04
CA VAL A 46 -6.53 16.74 -3.43
C VAL A 46 -6.14 15.77 -4.54
N LYS A 47 -5.85 16.31 -5.72
CA LYS A 47 -5.44 15.50 -6.86
C LYS A 47 -4.08 14.86 -6.60
N GLY A 48 -3.95 13.58 -6.97
CA GLY A 48 -2.72 12.82 -6.80
C GLY A 48 -2.49 12.29 -5.40
N LYS A 49 -3.45 12.49 -4.50
CA LYS A 49 -3.39 11.97 -3.14
C LYS A 49 -4.23 10.72 -3.03
N TYR A 50 -3.65 9.68 -2.42
CA TYR A 50 -4.30 8.38 -2.27
C TYR A 50 -4.15 7.88 -0.85
N LEU A 51 -5.04 6.98 -0.46
CA LEU A 51 -4.96 6.24 0.79
C LEU A 51 -4.91 4.76 0.46
N LEU A 52 -3.81 4.10 0.82
CA LEU A 52 -3.67 2.66 0.67
C LEU A 52 -3.94 1.99 2.01
N LEU A 53 -4.84 1.02 1.99
CA LEU A 53 -5.21 0.24 3.17
C LEU A 53 -4.97 -1.24 2.86
N VAL A 54 -4.18 -1.91 3.69
CA VAL A 54 -3.90 -3.34 3.54
C VAL A 54 -4.14 -4.02 4.88
N SER A 55 -4.96 -5.07 4.86
CA SER A 55 -5.20 -5.89 6.03
C SER A 55 -4.27 -7.10 6.02
N TRP A 56 -3.59 -7.33 7.13
CA TRP A 56 -2.66 -8.45 7.34
C TRP A 56 -3.08 -9.24 8.57
N GLU A 57 -2.77 -10.53 8.60
CA GLU A 57 -3.03 -11.34 9.80
C GLU A 57 -2.17 -10.88 10.96
N THR A 58 -0.88 -10.60 10.73
CA THR A 58 0.04 -10.08 11.73
C THR A 58 0.87 -8.95 11.16
N ILE A 59 1.43 -8.11 12.03
CA ILE A 59 2.31 -7.02 11.59
C ILE A 59 3.59 -7.58 10.95
N GLU A 60 4.08 -8.71 11.43
CA GLU A 60 5.30 -9.35 10.91
C GLU A 60 5.11 -9.86 9.48
N ASP A 61 3.90 -10.25 9.10
CA ASP A 61 3.61 -10.63 7.72
C ASP A 61 3.93 -9.50 6.76
N HIS A 62 3.71 -8.26 7.17
CA HIS A 62 4.08 -7.10 6.37
C HIS A 62 5.54 -6.71 6.57
N THR A 63 5.96 -6.46 7.82
CA THR A 63 7.26 -5.83 8.10
C THR A 63 8.43 -6.76 7.85
N VAL A 64 8.22 -8.07 7.97
CA VAL A 64 9.25 -9.07 7.73
C VAL A 64 8.92 -9.88 6.47
N GLY A 65 7.79 -10.54 6.46
CA GLY A 65 7.42 -11.43 5.36
C GLY A 65 7.44 -10.75 4.01
N PHE A 66 6.66 -9.68 3.86
CA PHE A 66 6.58 -8.96 2.59
C PHE A 66 7.84 -8.14 2.32
N ARG A 67 8.25 -7.29 3.26
CA ARG A 67 9.37 -6.36 3.05
C ARG A 67 10.69 -7.06 2.76
N GLU A 68 10.90 -8.29 3.22
CA GLU A 68 12.13 -9.04 2.98
C GLU A 68 11.99 -10.01 1.82
N SER A 69 10.88 -10.00 1.11
CA SER A 69 10.61 -10.90 -0.01
C SER A 69 11.12 -10.33 -1.34
N SER A 70 11.32 -11.25 -2.31
CA SER A 70 11.60 -10.83 -3.69
C SER A 70 10.40 -10.13 -4.31
N GLU A 71 9.19 -10.50 -3.90
CA GLU A 71 7.95 -9.87 -4.36
C GLU A 71 7.91 -8.39 -4.00
N TYR A 72 8.43 -8.02 -2.83
CA TYR A 72 8.50 -6.62 -2.44
C TYR A 72 9.38 -5.80 -3.39
N GLN A 73 10.45 -6.37 -3.92
CA GLN A 73 11.31 -5.68 -4.87
C GLN A 73 10.55 -5.32 -6.15
N GLU A 74 9.70 -6.21 -6.62
CA GLU A 74 8.84 -5.94 -7.78
C GLU A 74 7.78 -4.88 -7.47
N TRP A 75 7.14 -4.97 -6.31
CA TRP A 75 6.20 -3.97 -5.80
C TRP A 75 6.85 -2.59 -5.78
N LYS A 76 8.04 -2.52 -5.22
CA LYS A 76 8.80 -1.29 -5.08
C LYS A 76 9.15 -0.66 -6.43
N LYS A 77 9.60 -1.48 -7.38
CA LYS A 77 9.91 -1.00 -8.74
C LYS A 77 8.70 -0.40 -9.43
N LEU A 78 7.54 -0.98 -9.22
CA LEU A 78 6.30 -0.50 -9.85
C LEU A 78 5.82 0.83 -9.26
N LEU A 79 5.95 1.01 -7.95
CA LEU A 79 5.22 2.07 -7.24
C LEU A 79 6.11 3.20 -6.71
N HIS A 80 7.29 2.90 -6.17
CA HIS A 80 8.10 3.91 -5.50
C HIS A 80 8.51 5.09 -6.40
N PRO A 81 8.74 4.92 -7.71
CA PRO A 81 9.09 6.07 -8.56
C PRO A 81 8.03 7.16 -8.62
N TYR A 82 6.79 6.85 -8.30
CA TYR A 82 5.69 7.82 -8.36
C TYR A 82 5.59 8.72 -7.14
N TYR A 83 6.18 8.33 -6.00
CA TYR A 83 5.93 9.01 -4.73
C TYR A 83 6.73 10.30 -4.57
N ASP A 84 6.04 11.35 -4.10
CA ASP A 84 6.66 12.64 -3.81
C ASP A 84 5.72 13.42 -2.86
N PRO A 85 6.04 13.53 -1.58
CA PRO A 85 7.19 12.95 -0.88
C PRO A 85 7.05 11.44 -0.69
N PHE A 86 8.14 10.77 -0.28
CA PHE A 86 8.09 9.35 0.02
C PHE A 86 7.20 9.13 1.25
N PRO A 87 6.25 8.18 1.20
CA PRO A 87 5.26 8.04 2.25
C PRO A 87 5.78 7.39 3.51
N VAL A 88 5.09 7.65 4.62
CA VAL A 88 5.29 6.96 5.90
C VAL A 88 4.20 5.91 6.03
N VAL A 89 4.61 4.69 6.39
CA VAL A 89 3.70 3.57 6.60
C VAL A 89 3.40 3.46 8.09
N GLU A 90 2.10 3.35 8.41
CA GLU A 90 1.65 3.17 9.79
C GLU A 90 0.79 1.94 9.89
N HIS A 91 0.78 1.33 11.07
CA HIS A 91 -0.02 0.15 11.35
C HIS A 91 -1.01 0.46 12.46
N PHE A 92 -2.22 -0.07 12.32
CA PHE A 92 -3.32 0.16 13.25
C PHE A 92 -3.95 -1.18 13.66
N GLU A 93 -4.38 -1.25 14.89
CA GLU A 93 -5.19 -2.38 15.36
C GLU A 93 -6.51 -1.86 15.90
N LYS A 94 -7.52 -2.71 15.85
CA LYS A 94 -8.85 -2.33 16.30
C LYS A 94 -8.88 -2.17 17.82
N VAL A 95 -9.50 -1.09 18.28
CA VAL A 95 -9.77 -0.88 19.71
C VAL A 95 -11.13 -1.49 20.04
N HIS A 96 -11.15 -2.42 20.97
CA HIS A 96 -12.37 -3.15 21.31
C HIS A 96 -13.14 -2.46 22.45
N ILE A 97 -13.76 -1.33 22.14
CA ILE A 97 -14.51 -0.53 23.12
C ILE A 97 -15.99 -0.39 22.75
N TYR A 98 -16.39 -1.07 21.70
CA TYR A 98 -17.79 -1.04 21.23
C TYR A 98 -18.21 -2.36 20.62
#